data_cde03487fb6bdc6832c6623af7cf1599
#
_entry.id   cde03487fb6bdc6832c6623af7cf1599
#
_cell.length_a   1.000
_cell.length_b   1.000
_cell.length_c   1.000
_cell.angle_alpha   90.00
_cell.angle_beta   90.00
_cell.angle_gamma   90.00
#
_symmetry.space_group_name_H-M   'P 1'
#
loop_
_entity.id
_entity.type
_entity.pdbx_description
1 polymer ?
#
loop_
_entity_poly.entity_id
_entity_poly.type
_entity_poly.pdbx_seq_one_letter_code
_entity_poly.pdbx_strand_id
1 'polypeptide(L)'
;MCIRDRTFYYKPTVTQAYSSVSYLMTDVSFGWLIRSVHRWSASMMVLMLILHVFRVYLTGGFKRPRELTWVTGVVMAVITVAFGVTGYSLPWDQVGYWAVKIGFRCSCCNTSYW
;
A
#
# COMPACT_ATOMS: atom_id res chain seq x y z
N MET A 1 -10.66 11.66 -19.88
CA MET A 1 -10.61 11.99 -18.45
C MET A 1 -9.58 11.07 -17.80
N CYS A 2 -8.37 11.59 -17.55
CA CYS A 2 -7.23 10.80 -17.12
C CYS A 2 -7.28 10.52 -15.61
N ILE A 3 -6.66 9.41 -15.17
CA ILE A 3 -6.48 9.06 -13.74
C ILE A 3 -5.88 10.23 -12.97
N ARG A 4 -5.01 11.02 -13.60
CA ARG A 4 -4.41 12.24 -13.06
C ARG A 4 -5.46 13.29 -12.65
N ASP A 5 -6.53 13.48 -13.43
CA ASP A 5 -7.55 14.50 -13.13
C ASP A 5 -8.33 14.17 -11.86
N ARG A 6 -8.41 12.90 -11.48
CA ARG A 6 -9.11 12.43 -10.28
C ARG A 6 -8.31 12.57 -8.99
N THR A 7 -6.99 12.61 -9.07
CA THR A 7 -6.12 12.94 -7.93
C THR A 7 -6.28 14.39 -7.48
N PHE A 8 -6.72 15.29 -8.35
CA PHE A 8 -7.02 16.68 -7.97
C PHE A 8 -8.23 16.83 -7.06
N TYR A 9 -9.15 15.86 -7.05
CA TYR A 9 -10.32 15.88 -6.17
C TYR A 9 -10.04 15.38 -4.75
N TYR A 10 -8.91 14.72 -4.56
CA TYR A 10 -8.50 14.25 -3.24
C TYR A 10 -7.78 15.36 -2.47
N LYS A 11 -8.32 15.77 -1.33
CA LYS A 11 -7.70 16.73 -0.42
C LYS A 11 -7.10 15.99 0.78
N PRO A 12 -5.76 15.96 0.94
CA PRO A 12 -5.09 15.23 2.03
C PRO A 12 -5.13 16.01 3.35
N THR A 13 -6.33 16.30 3.85
CA THR A 13 -6.55 16.94 5.14
C THR A 13 -7.30 16.00 6.06
N VAL A 14 -7.01 16.04 7.36
CA VAL A 14 -7.62 15.17 8.38
C VAL A 14 -9.14 15.22 8.37
N THR A 15 -9.72 16.39 8.10
CA THR A 15 -11.18 16.62 8.11
C THR A 15 -11.86 16.35 6.78
N GLN A 16 -11.15 16.50 5.66
CA GLN A 16 -11.74 16.45 4.31
C GLN A 16 -11.36 15.22 3.50
N ALA A 17 -10.39 14.41 3.96
CA ALA A 17 -9.93 13.25 3.24
C ALA A 17 -11.06 12.22 3.02
N TYR A 18 -11.80 11.91 4.06
CA TYR A 18 -12.94 11.00 4.00
C TYR A 18 -14.05 11.53 3.07
N SER A 19 -14.43 12.80 3.23
CA SER A 19 -15.43 13.46 2.39
C SER A 19 -15.03 13.49 0.91
N SER A 20 -13.75 13.71 0.63
CA SER A 20 -13.21 13.69 -0.74
C SER A 20 -13.30 12.30 -1.38
N VAL A 21 -13.02 11.25 -0.62
CA VAL A 21 -13.16 9.86 -1.10
C VAL A 21 -14.63 9.51 -1.31
N SER A 22 -15.52 9.93 -0.41
CA SER A 22 -16.97 9.75 -0.57
C SER A 22 -17.50 10.47 -1.81
N TYR A 23 -17.12 11.72 -2.01
CA TYR A 23 -17.44 12.48 -3.21
C TYR A 23 -16.95 11.79 -4.50
N LEU A 24 -15.74 11.26 -4.48
CA LEU A 24 -15.18 10.51 -5.62
C LEU A 24 -15.99 9.25 -5.95
N MET A 25 -16.62 8.65 -4.95
CA MET A 25 -17.44 7.45 -5.12
C MET A 25 -18.85 7.74 -5.66
N THR A 26 -19.43 8.89 -5.29
CA THR A 26 -20.84 9.22 -5.58
C THR A 26 -21.00 10.11 -6.80
N ASP A 27 -20.19 11.17 -6.90
CA ASP A 27 -20.41 12.25 -7.87
C ASP A 27 -19.52 12.13 -9.12
N VAL A 28 -18.38 11.43 -9.01
CA VAL A 28 -17.46 11.29 -10.15
C VAL A 28 -17.82 10.06 -10.97
N SER A 29 -18.09 10.27 -12.26
CA SER A 29 -18.34 9.17 -13.20
C SER A 29 -17.19 8.16 -13.20
N PHE A 30 -17.48 6.88 -13.01
CA PHE A 30 -16.51 5.79 -12.91
C PHE A 30 -15.53 5.85 -11.71
N GLY A 31 -15.75 6.73 -10.73
CA GLY A 31 -14.89 6.81 -9.54
C GLY A 31 -14.89 5.52 -8.74
N TRP A 32 -16.06 4.94 -8.51
CA TRP A 32 -16.23 3.66 -7.83
C TRP A 32 -15.52 2.50 -8.54
N LEU A 33 -15.54 2.49 -9.88
CA LEU A 33 -14.90 1.45 -10.69
C LEU A 33 -13.37 1.48 -10.51
N ILE A 34 -12.76 2.66 -10.61
CA ILE A 34 -11.31 2.83 -10.49
C ILE A 34 -10.85 2.43 -9.10
N ARG A 35 -11.58 2.84 -8.05
CA ARG A 35 -11.25 2.45 -6.68
C ARG A 35 -11.36 0.94 -6.49
N SER A 36 -12.42 0.32 -7.01
CA SER A 36 -12.61 -1.12 -6.92
C SER A 36 -11.52 -1.90 -7.66
N VAL A 37 -11.20 -1.50 -8.89
CA VAL A 37 -10.11 -2.11 -9.66
C VAL A 37 -8.77 -1.93 -8.95
N HIS A 38 -8.50 -0.75 -8.41
CA HIS A 38 -7.27 -0.50 -7.66
C HIS A 38 -7.14 -1.41 -6.44
N ARG A 39 -8.21 -1.54 -5.66
CA ARG A 39 -8.25 -2.42 -4.47
C ARG A 39 -7.99 -3.88 -4.83
N TRP A 40 -8.68 -4.39 -5.84
CA TRP A 40 -8.51 -5.77 -6.29
C TRP A 40 -7.12 -6.01 -6.89
N SER A 41 -6.64 -5.09 -7.71
CA SER A 41 -5.29 -5.16 -8.29
C SER A 41 -4.19 -5.14 -7.22
N ALA A 42 -4.33 -4.31 -6.20
CA ALA A 42 -3.38 -4.25 -5.10
C ALA A 42 -3.34 -5.58 -4.33
N SER A 43 -4.49 -6.19 -4.04
CA SER A 43 -4.57 -7.49 -3.37
C SER A 43 -3.93 -8.60 -4.22
N MET A 44 -4.22 -8.62 -5.51
CA MET A 44 -3.63 -9.60 -6.43
C MET A 44 -2.12 -9.40 -6.61
N MET A 45 -1.65 -8.15 -6.65
CA MET A 45 -0.23 -7.84 -6.72
C MET A 45 0.52 -8.37 -5.50
N VAL A 46 0.01 -8.15 -4.29
CA VAL A 46 0.63 -8.65 -3.06
C VAL A 46 0.65 -10.19 -3.05
N LEU A 47 -0.44 -10.83 -3.44
CA LEU A 47 -0.50 -12.30 -3.54
C LEU A 47 0.55 -12.83 -4.52
N MET A 48 0.63 -12.25 -5.71
CA MET A 48 1.62 -12.67 -6.72
C MET A 48 3.05 -12.38 -6.29
N LEU A 49 3.28 -11.30 -5.54
CA LEU A 49 4.58 -10.99 -4.94
C LEU A 49 5.01 -12.10 -3.96
N ILE A 50 4.13 -12.52 -3.07
CA ILE A 50 4.40 -13.60 -2.11
C ILE A 50 4.72 -14.91 -2.84
N LEU A 51 3.92 -15.28 -3.83
CA LEU A 51 4.15 -16.48 -4.64
C LEU A 51 5.46 -16.39 -5.42
N HIS A 52 5.79 -15.20 -5.93
CA HIS A 52 7.05 -14.97 -6.64
C HIS A 52 8.26 -15.15 -5.71
N VAL A 53 8.24 -14.55 -4.53
CA VAL A 53 9.29 -14.71 -3.51
C VAL A 53 9.43 -16.17 -3.11
N PHE A 54 8.32 -16.86 -2.90
CA PHE A 54 8.31 -18.27 -2.54
C PHE A 54 8.92 -19.14 -3.65
N ARG A 55 8.57 -18.89 -4.91
CA ARG A 55 9.17 -19.56 -6.06
C ARG A 55 10.68 -19.34 -6.12
N VAL A 56 11.14 -18.10 -5.99
CA VAL A 56 12.57 -17.77 -6.04
C VAL A 56 13.33 -18.44 -4.90
N TYR A 57 12.73 -18.53 -3.72
CA TYR A 57 13.31 -19.22 -2.57
C TYR A 57 13.45 -20.73 -2.84
N LEU A 58 12.39 -21.39 -3.31
CA LEU A 58 12.40 -22.82 -3.59
C LEU A 58 13.35 -23.21 -4.72
N THR A 59 13.50 -22.36 -5.74
CA THR A 59 14.42 -22.61 -6.86
C THR A 59 15.87 -22.26 -6.54
N GLY A 60 16.16 -21.77 -5.32
CA GLY A 60 17.50 -21.42 -4.90
C GLY A 60 18.10 -20.22 -5.63
N GLY A 61 17.26 -19.28 -6.06
CA GLY A 61 17.66 -18.08 -6.78
C GLY A 61 18.54 -17.10 -5.99
N PHE A 62 18.74 -17.35 -4.71
CA PHE A 62 19.64 -16.58 -3.83
C PHE A 62 21.11 -17.06 -3.86
N LYS A 63 21.41 -18.17 -4.55
CA LYS A 63 22.78 -18.70 -4.67
C LYS A 63 23.58 -17.96 -5.73
N ARG A 64 24.91 -17.99 -5.58
CA ARG A 64 25.83 -17.45 -6.58
C ARG A 64 25.50 -17.99 -7.99
N PRO A 65 25.49 -17.14 -9.02
CA PRO A 65 25.95 -15.74 -9.12
C PRO A 65 24.84 -14.66 -8.94
N ARG A 66 23.62 -15.00 -8.46
CA ARG A 66 22.44 -14.12 -8.48
C ARG A 66 22.11 -13.45 -7.13
N GLU A 67 23.08 -13.31 -6.26
CA GLU A 67 22.91 -12.72 -4.92
C GLU A 67 22.38 -11.29 -4.98
N LEU A 68 22.93 -10.45 -5.88
CA LEU A 68 22.50 -9.06 -6.05
C LEU A 68 21.02 -8.93 -6.47
N THR A 69 20.57 -9.82 -7.35
CA THR A 69 19.16 -9.85 -7.78
C THR A 69 18.23 -10.22 -6.62
N TRP A 70 18.67 -11.10 -5.72
CA TRP A 70 17.92 -11.42 -4.53
C TRP A 70 17.80 -10.22 -3.58
N VAL A 71 18.90 -9.52 -3.30
CA VAL A 71 18.92 -8.34 -2.43
C VAL A 71 18.02 -7.24 -2.98
N THR A 72 18.13 -6.92 -4.26
CA THR A 72 17.26 -5.92 -4.88
C THR A 72 15.79 -6.32 -4.86
N GLY A 73 15.50 -7.61 -5.05
CA GLY A 73 14.14 -8.15 -4.93
C GLY A 73 13.54 -7.98 -3.54
N VAL A 74 14.31 -8.23 -2.50
CA VAL A 74 13.88 -8.05 -1.10
C VAL A 74 13.61 -6.57 -0.81
N VAL A 75 14.50 -5.67 -1.25
CA VAL A 75 14.29 -4.22 -1.09
C VAL A 75 13.01 -3.76 -1.78
N MET A 76 12.77 -4.22 -3.01
CA MET A 76 11.54 -3.91 -3.75
C MET A 76 10.29 -4.45 -3.05
N ALA A 77 10.37 -5.64 -2.46
CA ALA A 77 9.26 -6.21 -1.69
C ALA A 77 8.92 -5.36 -0.45
N VAL A 78 9.92 -4.91 0.30
CA VAL A 78 9.74 -4.02 1.46
C VAL A 78 9.09 -2.70 1.04
N ILE A 79 9.57 -2.08 -0.04
CA ILE A 79 9.00 -0.85 -0.58
C ILE A 79 7.54 -1.05 -1.00
N THR A 80 7.22 -2.17 -1.65
CA THR A 80 5.85 -2.49 -2.07
C THR A 80 4.91 -2.60 -0.86
N VAL A 81 5.34 -3.26 0.21
CA VAL A 81 4.57 -3.35 1.46
C VAL A 81 4.38 -1.97 2.08
N ALA A 82 5.42 -1.14 2.11
CA ALA A 82 5.33 0.23 2.62
C ALA A 82 4.30 1.07 1.83
N PHE A 83 4.29 0.99 0.51
CA PHE A 83 3.26 1.63 -0.32
C PHE A 83 1.85 1.11 -0.02
N GLY A 84 1.69 -0.18 0.21
CA GLY A 84 0.41 -0.77 0.60
C GLY A 84 -0.12 -0.22 1.91
N VAL A 85 0.72 -0.13 2.93
CA VAL A 85 0.37 0.40 4.25
C VAL A 85 0.02 1.89 4.18
N THR A 86 0.84 2.70 3.51
CA THR A 86 0.59 4.13 3.35
C THR A 86 -0.65 4.41 2.50
N GLY A 87 -0.89 3.64 1.44
CA GLY A 87 -2.08 3.75 0.61
C GLY A 87 -3.37 3.40 1.35
N TYR A 88 -3.32 2.42 2.25
CA TYR A 88 -4.46 2.02 3.07
C TYR A 88 -4.89 3.12 4.07
N SER A 89 -3.97 3.94 4.52
CA SER A 89 -4.24 5.03 5.47
C SER A 89 -4.80 6.31 4.82
N LEU A 90 -4.76 6.44 3.49
CA LEU A 90 -5.21 7.64 2.77
C LEU A 90 -6.68 8.05 3.02
N PRO A 91 -7.66 7.14 3.11
CA PRO A 91 -9.05 7.52 3.37
C PRO A 91 -9.31 8.07 4.77
N TRP A 92 -8.37 7.97 5.71
CA TRP A 92 -8.56 8.36 7.11
C TRP A 92 -9.80 7.74 7.77
N ASP A 93 -10.11 6.51 7.37
CA ASP A 93 -11.13 5.72 8.03
C ASP A 93 -10.66 5.34 9.45
N GLN A 94 -11.63 5.05 10.32
CA GLN A 94 -11.35 4.65 11.69
C GLN A 94 -10.39 3.45 11.75
N VAL A 95 -10.53 2.50 10.83
CA VAL A 95 -9.65 1.33 10.71
C VAL A 95 -8.24 1.74 10.24
N GLY A 96 -8.14 2.60 9.23
CA GLY A 96 -6.85 3.11 8.72
C GLY A 96 -6.11 3.93 9.77
N TYR A 97 -6.81 4.81 10.50
CA TYR A 97 -6.22 5.59 11.60
C TYR A 97 -5.63 4.71 12.69
N TRP A 98 -6.38 3.72 13.17
CA TRP A 98 -5.90 2.81 14.20
C TRP A 98 -4.76 1.91 13.72
N ALA A 99 -4.81 1.45 12.47
CA ALA A 99 -3.73 0.65 11.88
C ALA A 99 -2.40 1.42 11.85
N VAL A 100 -2.43 2.68 11.43
CA VAL A 100 -1.25 3.57 11.46
C VAL A 100 -0.78 3.82 12.87
N LYS A 101 -1.69 4.12 13.80
CA LYS A 101 -1.35 4.41 15.19
C LYS A 101 -0.71 3.20 15.89
N ILE A 102 -1.21 2.01 15.65
CA ILE A 102 -0.65 0.77 16.19
C ILE A 102 0.72 0.48 15.55
N GLY A 103 0.85 0.63 14.23
CA GLY A 103 2.11 0.42 13.51
C GLY A 103 3.22 1.33 14.01
N PHE A 104 2.95 2.63 14.16
CA PHE A 104 3.92 3.59 14.69
C PHE A 104 4.20 3.36 16.18
N ARG A 105 3.21 2.99 16.98
CA ARG A 105 3.41 2.69 18.40
C ARG A 105 4.29 1.46 18.60
N CYS A 106 4.11 0.43 17.78
CA CYS A 106 4.94 -0.76 17.80
C CYS A 106 6.41 -0.44 17.42
N SER A 107 6.63 0.49 16.49
CA SER A 107 7.97 0.97 16.14
C SER A 107 8.59 1.87 17.22
N CYS A 108 7.79 2.68 17.94
CA CYS A 108 8.28 3.60 18.96
C CYS A 108 8.43 2.94 20.35
N CYS A 109 7.71 1.85 20.65
CA CYS A 109 7.85 1.15 21.92
C CYS A 109 9.22 0.49 22.14
N ASN A 110 10.01 0.34 21.10
CA ASN A 110 11.36 -0.21 21.21
C ASN A 110 12.43 0.83 21.64
N THR A 111 12.04 2.12 21.77
CA THR A 111 13.00 3.19 22.08
C THR A 111 12.72 3.89 23.42
N SER A 112 11.73 3.46 24.19
CA SER A 112 11.26 4.20 25.38
C SER A 112 11.38 3.43 26.69
N TYR A 113 12.34 2.54 26.81
CA TYR A 113 12.71 1.95 28.10
C TYR A 113 14.19 2.24 28.38
N TRP A 114 14.50 3.48 28.64
CA TRP A 114 15.68 3.92 29.48
C TRP A 114 15.38 5.29 30.03
#